data_cdf300b8d951e099e9fde370cb3de650
#
_entry.id   cdf300b8d951e099e9fde370cb3de650
#
_cell.length_a   1.000
_cell.length_b   1.000
_cell.length_c   1.000
_cell.angle_alpha   90.00
_cell.angle_beta   90.00
_cell.angle_gamma   90.00
#
_symmetry.space_group_name_H-M   'P 1'
#
loop_
_entity.id
_entity.type
_entity.pdbx_description
1 polymer ?
#
loop_
_entity_poly.entity_id
_entity_poly.type
_entity_poly.pdbx_seq_one_letter_code
_entity_poly.pdbx_strand_id
1 'polypeptide(L)'
;MHDQQAVILRERYQPMEDNNNDYVVRRLTPLECERLQGFPDGWTDIPGTSDTAQYKQMGNSLALPQWQIIIDNMAKYLPDGATMGGLFSGVGGFELCWVRTHGKGTAIWSSEIDKAAERVMKYHFGCEEEGIKGDIEKYLDRPKF
;
A
#
# COMPACT_ATOMS: atom_id res chain seq x y z
N MET A 1 19.18 5.39 1.48
CA MET A 1 18.93 3.93 1.35
C MET A 1 18.27 3.58 0.01
N HIS A 2 18.58 4.32 -1.07
CA HIS A 2 17.88 4.24 -2.36
C HIS A 2 18.66 3.53 -3.48
N ASP A 3 19.87 3.03 -3.19
CA ASP A 3 20.74 2.55 -4.27
C ASP A 3 20.94 1.02 -4.32
N GLN A 4 20.54 0.29 -3.29
CA GLN A 4 20.88 -1.14 -3.22
C GLN A 4 20.08 -2.03 -4.19
N GLN A 5 18.83 -1.70 -4.51
CA GLN A 5 18.06 -2.51 -5.47
C GLN A 5 18.56 -2.31 -6.92
N ALA A 6 18.96 -1.09 -7.27
CA ALA A 6 19.54 -0.81 -8.58
C ALA A 6 20.93 -1.43 -8.73
N VAL A 7 21.72 -1.51 -7.63
CA VAL A 7 23.06 -2.13 -7.62
C VAL A 7 22.98 -3.65 -7.77
N ILE A 8 22.04 -4.31 -7.08
CA ILE A 8 21.87 -5.77 -7.17
C ILE A 8 21.49 -6.21 -8.59
N LEU A 9 20.71 -5.41 -9.32
CA LEU A 9 20.39 -5.69 -10.71
C LEU A 9 21.59 -5.44 -11.64
N ARG A 10 22.47 -4.48 -11.34
CA ARG A 10 23.69 -4.24 -12.12
C ARG A 10 24.72 -5.33 -11.94
N GLU A 11 24.91 -5.87 -10.74
CA GLU A 11 25.94 -6.90 -10.46
C GLU A 11 25.56 -8.30 -10.96
N ARG A 12 24.27 -8.59 -11.15
CA ARG A 12 23.81 -9.89 -11.65
C ARG A 12 23.57 -9.95 -13.16
N TYR A 13 23.60 -8.82 -13.83
CA TYR A 13 23.39 -8.79 -15.27
C TYR A 13 24.74 -8.83 -15.99
N GLN A 14 25.20 -10.03 -16.33
CA GLN A 14 26.18 -10.24 -17.40
C GLN A 14 25.37 -10.25 -18.70
N PRO A 15 25.67 -9.37 -19.67
CA PRO A 15 25.01 -9.45 -20.96
C PRO A 15 25.37 -10.81 -21.56
N MET A 16 24.38 -11.64 -21.84
CA MET A 16 24.61 -12.74 -22.76
C MET A 16 24.86 -12.12 -24.13
N GLU A 17 26.06 -12.27 -24.62
CA GLU A 17 26.39 -12.03 -26.03
C GLU A 17 25.56 -13.06 -26.82
N ASP A 18 24.44 -12.70 -27.34
CA ASP A 18 24.02 -13.05 -28.68
C ASP A 18 22.60 -12.57 -29.04
N ASN A 19 22.48 -12.21 -30.32
CA ASN A 19 21.29 -12.08 -31.12
C ASN A 19 20.37 -10.87 -30.89
N ASN A 20 20.69 -9.74 -31.53
CA ASN A 20 19.79 -8.79 -32.19
C ASN A 20 18.45 -8.43 -31.52
N ASN A 21 18.32 -8.62 -30.21
CA ASN A 21 17.25 -8.07 -29.41
C ASN A 21 17.87 -7.02 -28.48
N ASP A 22 17.66 -5.75 -28.80
CA ASP A 22 18.04 -4.63 -27.95
C ASP A 22 17.20 -4.67 -26.64
N TYR A 23 17.68 -5.38 -25.64
CA TYR A 23 17.08 -5.35 -24.31
C TYR A 23 17.38 -4.02 -23.63
N VAL A 24 16.36 -3.26 -23.30
CA VAL A 24 16.47 -2.03 -22.54
C VAL A 24 16.20 -2.33 -21.08
N VAL A 25 17.24 -2.20 -20.23
CA VAL A 25 17.07 -2.27 -18.78
C VAL A 25 16.65 -0.90 -18.27
N ARG A 26 15.47 -0.81 -17.69
CA ARG A 26 14.93 0.42 -17.09
C ARG A 26 14.35 0.16 -15.70
N ARG A 27 14.14 1.21 -14.94
CA ARG A 27 13.38 1.12 -13.70
C ARG A 27 11.89 0.91 -14.02
N LEU A 28 11.22 0.18 -13.15
CA LEU A 28 9.75 0.10 -13.20
C LEU A 28 9.17 1.49 -12.96
N THR A 29 8.08 1.81 -13.62
CA THR A 29 7.30 3.01 -13.33
C THR A 29 6.49 2.83 -12.04
N PRO A 30 6.02 3.89 -11.37
CA PRO A 30 5.13 3.77 -10.21
C PRO A 30 3.90 2.91 -10.51
N LEU A 31 3.28 3.09 -11.67
CA LEU A 31 2.14 2.29 -12.13
C LEU A 31 2.46 0.79 -12.24
N GLU A 32 3.65 0.45 -12.76
CA GLU A 32 4.08 -0.95 -12.81
C GLU A 32 4.32 -1.53 -11.41
N CYS A 33 4.80 -0.72 -10.47
CA CYS A 33 4.93 -1.12 -9.06
C CYS A 33 3.56 -1.39 -8.42
N GLU A 34 2.57 -0.55 -8.68
CA GLU A 34 1.19 -0.74 -8.22
C GLU A 34 0.62 -2.06 -8.75
N ARG A 35 0.74 -2.31 -10.06
CA ARG A 35 0.27 -3.54 -10.71
C ARG A 35 0.93 -4.80 -10.15
N LEU A 36 2.25 -4.77 -9.94
CA LEU A 36 3.00 -5.88 -9.34
C LEU A 36 2.53 -6.22 -7.93
N GLN A 37 2.07 -5.21 -7.17
CA GLN A 37 1.54 -5.41 -5.82
C GLN A 37 0.02 -5.63 -5.80
N GLY A 38 -0.64 -5.60 -6.96
CA GLY A 38 -2.07 -5.86 -7.08
C GLY A 38 -2.97 -4.68 -6.71
N PHE A 39 -2.41 -3.47 -6.63
CA PHE A 39 -3.19 -2.25 -6.47
C PHE A 39 -3.91 -1.88 -7.78
N PRO A 40 -5.03 -1.15 -7.70
CA PRO A 40 -5.61 -0.51 -8.87
C PRO A 40 -4.63 0.47 -9.52
N ASP A 41 -4.72 0.63 -10.83
CA ASP A 41 -3.93 1.60 -11.58
C ASP A 41 -4.14 3.02 -11.04
N GLY A 42 -3.04 3.74 -10.82
CA GLY A 42 -3.07 5.11 -10.32
C GLY A 42 -3.45 5.25 -8.85
N TRP A 43 -3.32 4.19 -8.06
CA TRP A 43 -3.66 4.22 -6.64
C TRP A 43 -2.89 5.29 -5.85
N THR A 44 -1.62 5.48 -6.15
CA THR A 44 -0.77 6.48 -5.52
C THR A 44 -0.65 7.78 -6.33
N ASP A 45 -1.15 7.79 -7.56
CA ASP A 45 -1.13 8.94 -8.46
C ASP A 45 -2.30 9.89 -8.18
N ILE A 46 -2.29 10.48 -6.99
CA ILE A 46 -3.28 11.48 -6.59
C ILE A 46 -2.72 12.90 -6.80
N PRO A 47 -3.57 13.93 -6.95
CA PRO A 47 -3.12 15.30 -7.20
C PRO A 47 -2.03 15.77 -6.23
N GLY A 48 -0.90 16.20 -6.78
CA GLY A 48 0.26 16.70 -6.02
C GLY A 48 1.17 15.62 -5.43
N THR A 49 1.07 14.38 -5.90
CA THR A 49 2.03 13.31 -5.55
C THR A 49 3.12 13.22 -6.60
N SER A 50 4.38 13.19 -6.17
CA SER A 50 5.53 12.98 -7.06
C SER A 50 5.83 11.50 -7.25
N ASP A 51 6.49 11.13 -8.36
CA ASP A 51 6.96 9.77 -8.61
C ASP A 51 7.78 9.22 -7.44
N THR A 52 8.66 10.05 -6.86
CA THR A 52 9.45 9.65 -5.69
C THR A 52 8.59 9.26 -4.50
N ALA A 53 7.50 9.99 -4.25
CA ALA A 53 6.56 9.66 -3.20
C ALA A 53 5.79 8.36 -3.51
N GLN A 54 5.38 8.17 -4.76
CA GLN A 54 4.72 6.94 -5.22
C GLN A 54 5.62 5.72 -5.03
N TYR A 55 6.89 5.80 -5.46
CA TYR A 55 7.86 4.72 -5.22
C TYR A 55 8.05 4.40 -3.74
N LYS A 56 8.16 5.43 -2.88
CA LYS A 56 8.26 5.25 -1.44
C LYS A 56 7.03 4.56 -0.86
N GLN A 57 5.85 4.99 -1.30
CA GLN A 57 4.57 4.44 -0.87
C GLN A 57 4.43 2.97 -1.27
N MET A 58 4.75 2.64 -2.52
CA MET A 58 4.73 1.25 -2.99
C MET A 58 5.80 0.40 -2.31
N GLY A 59 7.00 0.94 -2.09
CA GLY A 59 8.08 0.23 -1.37
C GLY A 59 7.75 -0.09 0.09
N ASN A 60 6.90 0.70 0.72
CA ASN A 60 6.44 0.49 2.10
C ASN A 60 5.11 -0.28 2.17
N SER A 61 4.51 -0.58 1.03
CA SER A 61 3.23 -1.26 0.97
C SER A 61 3.38 -2.78 0.94
N LEU A 62 2.25 -3.45 0.97
CA LEU A 62 2.15 -4.91 0.95
C LEU A 62 1.60 -5.41 -0.39
N ALA A 63 1.90 -6.66 -0.74
CA ALA A 63 1.36 -7.29 -1.94
C ALA A 63 -0.07 -7.77 -1.68
N LEU A 64 -1.05 -7.11 -2.29
CA LEU A 64 -2.48 -7.34 -2.03
C LEU A 64 -2.95 -8.78 -2.29
N PRO A 65 -2.47 -9.52 -3.33
CA PRO A 65 -3.00 -10.85 -3.61
C PRO A 65 -2.86 -11.82 -2.43
N GLN A 66 -1.74 -11.80 -1.73
CA GLN A 66 -1.53 -12.67 -0.56
C GLN A 66 -2.46 -12.29 0.60
N TRP A 67 -2.60 -10.99 0.86
CA TRP A 67 -3.46 -10.49 1.92
C TRP A 67 -4.93 -10.68 1.61
N GLN A 68 -5.33 -10.58 0.35
CA GLN A 68 -6.70 -10.87 -0.06
C GLN A 68 -7.10 -12.31 0.29
N ILE A 69 -6.23 -13.27 -0.01
CA ILE A 69 -6.47 -14.69 0.35
C ILE A 69 -6.64 -14.86 1.86
N ILE A 70 -5.81 -14.18 2.66
CA ILE A 70 -5.90 -14.25 4.13
C ILE A 70 -7.23 -13.67 4.61
N ILE A 71 -7.60 -12.49 4.13
CA ILE A 71 -8.84 -11.82 4.54
C ILE A 71 -10.07 -12.61 4.10
N ASP A 72 -10.09 -13.13 2.89
CA ASP A 72 -11.18 -13.98 2.39
C ASP A 72 -11.37 -15.26 3.22
N ASN A 73 -10.26 -15.83 3.72
CA ASN A 73 -10.34 -16.97 4.62
C ASN A 73 -10.79 -16.55 6.03
N MET A 74 -10.33 -15.42 6.55
CA MET A 74 -10.79 -14.90 7.84
C MET A 74 -12.30 -14.60 7.85
N ALA A 75 -12.82 -14.06 6.75
CA ALA A 75 -14.23 -13.71 6.61
C ALA A 75 -15.19 -14.88 6.90
N LYS A 76 -14.74 -16.12 6.65
CA LYS A 76 -15.53 -17.34 6.92
C LYS A 76 -15.81 -17.57 8.41
N TYR A 77 -15.03 -16.95 9.28
CA TYR A 77 -15.08 -17.11 10.74
C TYR A 77 -15.54 -15.84 11.47
N LEU A 78 -15.77 -14.76 10.74
CA LEU A 78 -16.21 -13.49 11.29
C LEU A 78 -17.75 -13.38 11.22
N PRO A 79 -18.38 -12.67 12.15
CA PRO A 79 -19.81 -12.42 12.10
C PRO A 79 -20.18 -11.52 10.92
N ASP A 80 -21.43 -11.62 10.45
CA ASP A 80 -21.98 -10.69 9.47
C ASP A 80 -21.87 -9.24 9.97
N GLY A 81 -21.46 -8.35 9.08
CA GLY A 81 -21.26 -6.94 9.42
C GLY A 81 -20.00 -6.64 10.22
N ALA A 82 -19.03 -7.57 10.26
CA ALA A 82 -17.74 -7.32 10.89
C ALA A 82 -17.07 -6.07 10.32
N THR A 83 -16.47 -5.26 11.21
CA THR A 83 -15.76 -4.03 10.87
C THR A 83 -14.29 -4.13 11.23
N MET A 84 -13.47 -3.30 10.59
CA MET A 84 -12.02 -3.27 10.79
C MET A 84 -11.54 -1.87 11.16
N GLY A 85 -10.51 -1.82 12.01
CA GLY A 85 -9.67 -0.65 12.21
C GLY A 85 -8.23 -0.97 11.81
N GLY A 86 -7.61 -0.07 11.05
CA GLY A 86 -6.24 -0.23 10.54
C GLY A 86 -5.21 0.49 11.40
N LEU A 87 -4.09 -0.17 11.70
CA LEU A 87 -2.91 0.44 12.31
C LEU A 87 -1.77 0.48 11.29
N PHE A 88 -1.07 1.61 11.22
CA PHE A 88 0.04 1.79 10.28
C PHE A 88 -0.38 1.54 8.83
N SER A 89 -1.50 2.12 8.45
CA SER A 89 -2.26 1.75 7.25
C SER A 89 -1.53 2.00 5.92
N GLY A 90 -0.47 2.82 5.93
CA GLY A 90 0.24 3.18 4.70
C GLY A 90 -0.71 3.81 3.68
N VAL A 91 -0.71 3.28 2.49
CA VAL A 91 -1.63 3.71 1.41
C VAL A 91 -2.96 2.96 1.40
N GLY A 92 -3.28 2.24 2.47
CA GLY A 92 -4.57 1.56 2.63
C GLY A 92 -4.69 0.20 1.96
N GLY A 93 -3.59 -0.53 1.84
CA GLY A 93 -3.60 -1.86 1.23
C GLY A 93 -4.47 -2.87 1.99
N PHE A 94 -4.42 -2.84 3.30
CA PHE A 94 -5.24 -3.71 4.17
C PHE A 94 -6.71 -3.34 4.08
N GLU A 95 -7.01 -2.06 4.17
CA GLU A 95 -8.35 -1.51 4.05
C GLU A 95 -8.97 -1.86 2.70
N LEU A 96 -8.18 -1.79 1.63
CA LEU A 96 -8.62 -2.16 0.29
C LEU A 96 -9.01 -3.64 0.20
N CYS A 97 -8.16 -4.55 0.72
CA CYS A 97 -8.48 -5.97 0.76
C CYS A 97 -9.72 -6.25 1.61
N TRP A 98 -9.83 -5.59 2.77
CA TRP A 98 -11.00 -5.72 3.65
C TRP A 98 -12.29 -5.28 2.96
N VAL A 99 -12.28 -4.10 2.35
CA VAL A 99 -13.46 -3.55 1.66
C VAL A 99 -13.86 -4.38 0.45
N ARG A 100 -12.91 -5.01 -0.23
CA ARG A 100 -13.23 -5.95 -1.33
C ARG A 100 -14.02 -7.16 -0.85
N THR A 101 -13.75 -7.65 0.36
CA THR A 101 -14.41 -8.83 0.94
C THR A 101 -15.69 -8.47 1.67
N HIS A 102 -15.71 -7.40 2.47
CA HIS A 102 -16.80 -7.09 3.40
C HIS A 102 -17.69 -5.91 2.94
N GLY A 103 -17.26 -5.18 1.90
CA GLY A 103 -18.00 -4.04 1.37
C GLY A 103 -17.54 -2.68 1.91
N LYS A 104 -18.02 -1.63 1.26
CA LYS A 104 -17.72 -0.24 1.62
C LYS A 104 -18.26 0.11 3.01
N GLY A 105 -17.51 0.93 3.75
CA GLY A 105 -17.89 1.40 5.08
C GLY A 105 -17.60 0.43 6.23
N THR A 106 -17.01 -0.73 5.95
CA THR A 106 -16.61 -1.71 6.96
C THR A 106 -15.22 -1.48 7.52
N ALA A 107 -14.34 -0.77 6.84
CA ALA A 107 -13.12 -0.21 7.40
C ALA A 107 -13.45 1.14 8.03
N ILE A 108 -13.60 1.17 9.36
CA ILE A 108 -14.25 2.28 10.09
C ILE A 108 -13.27 3.34 10.59
N TRP A 109 -11.98 2.98 10.75
CA TRP A 109 -10.93 3.92 11.09
C TRP A 109 -9.56 3.38 10.69
N SER A 110 -8.59 4.27 10.54
CA SER A 110 -7.20 3.94 10.20
C SER A 110 -6.24 4.86 10.95
N SER A 111 -5.00 4.41 11.16
CA SER A 111 -3.92 5.23 11.72
C SER A 111 -2.72 5.20 10.79
N GLU A 112 -2.27 6.40 10.40
CA GLU A 112 -1.10 6.60 9.56
C GLU A 112 -0.42 7.94 9.91
N ILE A 113 0.90 7.91 10.12
CA ILE A 113 1.68 9.09 10.49
C ILE A 113 2.28 9.81 9.27
N ASP A 114 2.56 9.07 8.18
CA ASP A 114 3.08 9.66 6.94
C ASP A 114 1.97 10.43 6.22
N LYS A 115 2.13 11.75 6.16
CA LYS A 115 1.14 12.65 5.54
C LYS A 115 0.89 12.38 4.06
N ALA A 116 1.87 11.87 3.34
CA ALA A 116 1.69 11.51 1.94
C ALA A 116 0.80 10.26 1.79
N ALA A 117 1.02 9.25 2.62
CA ALA A 117 0.19 8.05 2.67
C ALA A 117 -1.22 8.35 3.20
N GLU A 118 -1.33 9.17 4.26
CA GLU A 118 -2.61 9.65 4.79
C GLU A 118 -3.48 10.33 3.70
N ARG A 119 -2.86 11.11 2.81
CA ARG A 119 -3.57 11.75 1.68
C ARG A 119 -4.13 10.73 0.69
N VAL A 120 -3.40 9.66 0.37
CA VAL A 120 -3.87 8.56 -0.48
C VAL A 120 -5.07 7.88 0.17
N MET A 121 -5.00 7.60 1.47
CA MET A 121 -6.10 7.04 2.24
C MET A 121 -7.36 7.91 2.18
N LYS A 122 -7.23 9.20 2.44
CA LYS A 122 -8.34 10.16 2.36
C LYS A 122 -8.96 10.22 0.96
N TYR A 123 -8.13 10.19 -0.07
CA TYR A 123 -8.58 10.25 -1.45
C TYR A 123 -9.44 9.05 -1.84
N HIS A 124 -9.04 7.83 -1.47
CA HIS A 124 -9.71 6.61 -1.89
C HIS A 124 -10.87 6.19 -0.97
N PHE A 125 -10.73 6.39 0.33
CA PHE A 125 -11.74 5.92 1.30
C PHE A 125 -12.69 7.02 1.73
N GLY A 126 -12.47 8.27 1.32
CA GLY A 126 -13.36 9.40 1.64
C GLY A 126 -13.51 9.62 3.14
N CYS A 127 -12.52 9.19 3.91
CA CYS A 127 -12.55 9.33 5.35
C CYS A 127 -12.49 10.81 5.72
N GLU A 128 -13.53 11.33 6.32
CA GLU A 128 -13.48 12.60 6.99
C GLU A 128 -12.40 12.59 8.09
N GLU A 129 -12.01 13.74 8.60
CA GLU A 129 -10.88 13.88 9.53
C GLU A 129 -10.97 12.97 10.78
N GLU A 130 -12.15 12.50 11.13
CA GLU A 130 -12.40 11.62 12.28
C GLU A 130 -12.02 10.14 12.02
N GLY A 131 -12.02 9.69 10.77
CA GLY A 131 -11.76 8.28 10.41
C GLY A 131 -10.29 7.91 10.28
N ILE A 132 -9.40 8.88 9.96
CA ILE A 132 -7.96 8.65 9.86
C ILE A 132 -7.24 9.33 11.03
N LYS A 133 -6.73 8.49 11.92
CA LYS A 133 -5.89 8.94 13.03
C LYS A 133 -4.44 9.05 12.54
N GLY A 134 -3.78 10.15 12.81
CA GLY A 134 -2.37 10.33 12.50
C GLY A 134 -1.49 9.45 13.39
N ASP A 135 -0.82 10.04 14.37
CA ASP A 135 0.00 9.32 15.33
C ASP A 135 -0.87 8.56 16.33
N ILE A 136 -0.85 7.22 16.26
CA ILE A 136 -1.65 6.36 17.13
C ILE A 136 -1.33 6.57 18.63
N GLU A 137 -0.12 6.95 18.98
CA GLU A 137 0.27 7.19 20.37
C GLU A 137 -0.56 8.30 21.03
N LYS A 138 -1.12 9.23 20.26
CA LYS A 138 -1.99 10.29 20.76
C LYS A 138 -3.39 9.82 21.14
N TYR A 139 -3.79 8.65 20.63
CA TYR A 139 -5.13 8.10 20.78
C TYR A 139 -5.18 6.85 21.66
N LEU A 140 -4.00 6.31 22.01
CA LEU A 140 -3.94 5.24 22.99
C LEU A 140 -4.04 5.86 24.39
N ASP A 141 -5.12 5.59 25.10
CA ASP A 141 -5.19 5.79 26.55
C ASP A 141 -4.16 4.85 27.18
N ARG A 142 -2.99 5.38 27.48
CA ARG A 142 -1.98 4.64 28.24
C ARG A 142 -2.51 4.48 29.66
N PRO A 143 -2.77 3.25 30.13
CA PRO A 143 -3.02 3.08 31.55
C PRO A 143 -1.82 3.64 32.31
N LYS A 144 -2.05 4.54 33.23
CA LYS A 144 -1.03 5.02 34.16
C LYS A 144 -0.74 3.85 35.07
N PHE A 145 0.38 3.14 34.81
CA PHE A 145 0.94 2.18 35.74
C PHE A 145 1.67 2.91 36.84
#